data_6bfb3ef6cf52e002048475ac6bb69a54
#
_entry.id   6bfb3ef6cf52e002048475ac6bb69a54
#
_cell.length_a   1.000
_cell.length_b   1.000
_cell.length_c   1.000
_cell.angle_alpha   90.00
_cell.angle_beta   90.00
_cell.angle_gamma   90.00
#
_symmetry.space_group_name_H-M   'P 1'
#
loop_
_entity.id
_entity.type
_entity.pdbx_description
1 polymer ?
#
loop_
_entity_poly.entity_id
_entity_poly.type
_entity_poly.pdbx_seq_one_letter_code
_entity_poly.pdbx_strand_id
1 'polypeptide(L)'
;PNEPTPSTSSAPTEGPEPDAGSVAITKKDPAGDVLRGATFLLLDATGQEAGLGKTDTHGKLTFTGLAPGIYRLKETASGSPLHEVVADQDVIVTPGATAQVTVVDPFKPVQVTLKAKDDKTGKLLPGATVNIGSGDKTLLTLTTGAEGTATAKLPVTSRTGTDFWVRQIKAPTGYDLYKGQINFKAKPGDPITVTVTNAKTHTTPPSSDPSDKPTTKPAHEPTDKPTTGKPGDDSSSAPSKTPSHTPTTGKTASSTSAPAASGSLAHTGADATPWLLGGAGLLLVAGGGTVVAARRHRTGDSDES
;
A
#
# COMPACT_ATOMS: atom_id res chain seq x y z
N PRO A 1 79.43 17.79 44.81
CA PRO A 1 77.96 17.62 44.73
C PRO A 1 77.56 17.83 43.30
N ASN A 2 77.07 16.72 42.69
CA ASN A 2 76.52 16.70 41.32
C ASN A 2 75.04 16.97 41.40
N GLU A 3 74.60 18.04 40.77
CA GLU A 3 73.22 18.36 40.54
C GLU A 3 72.63 17.46 39.41
N PRO A 4 71.47 16.84 39.55
CA PRO A 4 70.89 16.06 38.47
C PRO A 4 70.26 17.01 37.47
N THR A 5 70.65 16.85 36.20
CA THR A 5 70.05 17.51 35.02
C THR A 5 68.58 17.09 34.85
N PRO A 6 67.61 18.02 34.62
CA PRO A 6 66.27 17.66 34.40
C PRO A 6 66.12 16.95 33.04
N SER A 7 65.56 15.76 33.08
CA SER A 7 65.16 14.99 31.88
C SER A 7 64.01 15.72 31.19
N THR A 8 64.24 16.26 30.00
CA THR A 8 63.17 16.77 29.11
C THR A 8 62.37 15.62 28.65
N SER A 9 61.16 15.49 29.21
CA SER A 9 60.12 14.62 28.69
C SER A 9 59.66 15.13 27.30
N SER A 10 59.97 14.39 26.26
CA SER A 10 59.45 14.63 24.91
C SER A 10 57.96 14.51 24.95
N ALA A 11 57.24 15.57 24.59
CA ALA A 11 55.80 15.50 24.33
C ALA A 11 55.51 14.42 23.24
N PRO A 12 54.43 13.68 23.33
CA PRO A 12 54.07 12.75 22.28
C PRO A 12 53.89 13.54 20.97
N THR A 13 54.63 13.13 19.94
CA THR A 13 54.48 13.65 18.59
C THR A 13 53.08 13.22 18.13
N GLU A 14 52.16 14.16 18.03
CA GLU A 14 50.88 13.91 17.36
C GLU A 14 51.22 13.42 15.95
N GLY A 15 50.75 12.22 15.60
CA GLY A 15 50.83 11.70 14.24
C GLY A 15 50.10 12.64 13.27
N PRO A 16 50.41 12.60 11.97
CA PRO A 16 49.69 13.41 10.99
C PRO A 16 48.21 13.19 11.13
N GLU A 17 47.44 14.28 11.23
CA GLU A 17 46.00 14.20 11.21
C GLU A 17 45.53 13.48 9.92
N PRO A 18 44.56 12.55 10.00
CA PRO A 18 44.08 11.87 8.83
C PRO A 18 43.45 12.89 7.85
N ASP A 19 43.68 12.69 6.54
CA ASP A 19 43.12 13.53 5.48
C ASP A 19 41.60 13.67 5.62
N ALA A 20 41.10 14.90 5.55
CA ALA A 20 39.67 15.17 5.60
C ALA A 20 38.94 14.53 4.40
N GLY A 21 37.81 13.92 4.65
CA GLY A 21 36.94 13.39 3.62
C GLY A 21 35.76 14.32 3.27
N SER A 22 34.83 13.82 2.47
CA SER A 22 33.64 14.56 2.08
C SER A 22 32.44 13.65 1.86
N VAL A 23 31.23 14.23 1.84
CA VAL A 23 29.97 13.57 1.50
C VAL A 23 29.33 14.33 0.35
N ALA A 24 29.11 13.67 -0.79
CA ALA A 24 28.44 14.22 -1.97
C ALA A 24 27.05 13.60 -2.11
N ILE A 25 26.01 14.41 -2.01
CA ILE A 25 24.61 14.02 -2.07
C ILE A 25 24.06 14.33 -3.45
N THR A 26 23.33 13.37 -4.01
CA THR A 26 22.48 13.55 -5.20
C THR A 26 21.03 13.29 -4.81
N LYS A 27 20.18 14.28 -4.99
CA LYS A 27 18.76 14.26 -4.61
C LYS A 27 17.87 14.09 -5.82
N LYS A 28 16.97 13.09 -5.80
CA LYS A 28 16.07 12.75 -6.90
C LYS A 28 14.67 12.40 -6.38
N ASP A 29 13.70 12.38 -7.28
CA ASP A 29 12.42 11.71 -7.09
C ASP A 29 12.42 10.28 -7.68
N PRO A 30 11.36 9.47 -7.50
CA PRO A 30 11.28 8.11 -8.05
C PRO A 30 11.24 8.06 -9.58
N ALA A 31 10.91 9.16 -10.26
CA ALA A 31 10.96 9.28 -11.70
C ALA A 31 12.39 9.59 -12.22
N GLY A 32 13.32 9.90 -11.32
CA GLY A 32 14.70 10.27 -11.64
C GLY A 32 14.92 11.78 -11.79
N ASP A 33 13.87 12.59 -11.64
CA ASP A 33 13.99 14.04 -11.67
C ASP A 33 14.75 14.56 -10.45
N VAL A 34 15.70 15.48 -10.68
CA VAL A 34 16.48 16.08 -9.59
C VAL A 34 15.63 17.02 -8.74
N LEU A 35 15.87 17.00 -7.42
CA LEU A 35 15.16 17.86 -6.47
C LEU A 35 16.11 18.91 -5.90
N ARG A 36 15.85 20.17 -6.24
CA ARG A 36 16.56 21.34 -5.72
C ARG A 36 15.98 21.81 -4.40
N GLY A 37 16.82 22.43 -3.57
CA GLY A 37 16.39 23.11 -2.33
C GLY A 37 16.06 22.13 -1.19
N ALA A 38 16.32 20.85 -1.34
CA ALA A 38 16.23 19.89 -0.25
C ALA A 38 17.28 20.25 0.81
N THR A 39 16.89 20.26 2.08
CA THR A 39 17.75 20.67 3.17
C THR A 39 18.23 19.44 3.94
N PHE A 40 19.53 19.33 4.11
CA PHE A 40 20.19 18.24 4.83
C PHE A 40 20.99 18.78 6.00
N LEU A 41 20.87 18.09 7.13
CA LEU A 41 21.66 18.24 8.33
C LEU A 41 22.56 17.01 8.45
N LEU A 42 23.86 17.23 8.57
CA LEU A 42 24.85 16.18 8.83
C LEU A 42 25.27 16.27 10.29
N LEU A 43 25.09 15.19 11.03
CA LEU A 43 25.45 15.07 12.44
C LEU A 43 26.64 14.12 12.58
N ASP A 44 27.57 14.44 13.47
CA ASP A 44 28.66 13.54 13.84
C ASP A 44 28.21 12.41 14.77
N ALA A 45 29.13 11.54 15.17
CA ALA A 45 28.84 10.41 16.05
C ALA A 45 28.35 10.82 17.46
N THR A 46 28.58 12.07 17.86
CA THR A 46 28.12 12.64 19.13
C THR A 46 26.77 13.33 19.01
N GLY A 47 26.22 13.43 17.79
CA GLY A 47 24.98 14.10 17.48
C GLY A 47 25.12 15.61 17.31
N GLN A 48 26.35 16.13 17.19
CA GLN A 48 26.59 17.54 16.90
C GLN A 48 26.54 17.82 15.40
N GLU A 49 26.14 19.04 15.06
CA GLU A 49 26.09 19.47 13.67
C GLU A 49 27.49 19.55 13.06
N ALA A 50 27.71 18.71 12.05
CA ALA A 50 28.93 18.71 11.23
C ALA A 50 28.73 19.49 9.92
N GLY A 51 27.48 19.71 9.53
CA GLY A 51 27.13 20.51 8.35
C GLY A 51 25.63 20.65 8.14
N LEU A 52 25.24 21.79 7.57
CA LEU A 52 23.88 22.08 7.13
C LEU A 52 23.93 22.67 5.73
N GLY A 53 23.10 22.20 4.82
CA GLY A 53 23.10 22.69 3.45
C GLY A 53 21.85 22.37 2.68
N LYS A 54 21.77 22.96 1.47
CA LYS A 54 20.63 22.74 0.53
C LYS A 54 21.17 22.27 -0.81
N THR A 55 20.41 21.38 -1.45
CA THR A 55 20.73 20.95 -2.82
C THR A 55 20.58 22.11 -3.81
N ASP A 56 21.50 22.16 -4.75
CA ASP A 56 21.54 23.12 -5.85
C ASP A 56 20.47 22.85 -6.93
N THR A 57 20.53 23.56 -8.05
CA THR A 57 19.63 23.40 -9.19
C THR A 57 19.76 22.04 -9.88
N HIS A 58 20.87 21.31 -9.65
CA HIS A 58 21.13 19.98 -10.17
C HIS A 58 20.85 18.89 -9.13
N GLY A 59 20.21 19.25 -8.02
CA GLY A 59 19.93 18.33 -6.91
C GLY A 59 21.17 17.84 -6.18
N LYS A 60 22.27 18.62 -6.18
CA LYS A 60 23.54 18.25 -5.56
C LYS A 60 23.85 19.10 -4.34
N LEU A 61 24.46 18.46 -3.33
CA LEU A 61 25.01 19.11 -2.15
C LEU A 61 26.28 18.34 -1.74
N THR A 62 27.32 19.07 -1.37
CA THR A 62 28.57 18.45 -0.89
C THR A 62 28.97 19.07 0.44
N PHE A 63 29.25 18.23 1.42
CA PHE A 63 29.93 18.59 2.67
C PHE A 63 31.40 18.18 2.54
N THR A 64 32.29 19.11 2.82
CA THR A 64 33.77 18.93 2.72
C THR A 64 34.43 19.16 4.06
N GLY A 65 35.70 18.74 4.20
CA GLY A 65 36.47 18.98 5.41
C GLY A 65 36.00 18.15 6.60
N LEU A 66 35.43 16.98 6.35
CA LEU A 66 34.92 16.10 7.39
C LEU A 66 35.99 15.18 7.91
N ALA A 67 36.14 15.10 9.23
CA ALA A 67 37.01 14.08 9.85
C ALA A 67 36.51 12.67 9.48
N PRO A 68 37.39 11.69 9.31
CA PRO A 68 36.97 10.31 9.11
C PRO A 68 36.11 9.80 10.25
N GLY A 69 34.96 9.14 9.91
CA GLY A 69 34.03 8.68 10.92
C GLY A 69 32.63 8.32 10.35
N ILE A 70 31.72 8.01 11.25
CA ILE A 70 30.31 7.75 10.93
C ILE A 70 29.52 9.02 11.21
N TYR A 71 28.76 9.44 10.22
CA TYR A 71 27.87 10.60 10.28
C TYR A 71 26.44 10.17 10.05
N ARG A 72 25.49 10.85 10.69
CA ARG A 72 24.07 10.71 10.42
C ARG A 72 23.61 11.82 9.49
N LEU A 73 23.17 11.43 8.30
CA LEU A 73 22.56 12.33 7.33
C LEU A 73 21.05 12.37 7.56
N LYS A 74 20.54 13.56 7.88
CA LYS A 74 19.12 13.82 8.12
C LYS A 74 18.60 14.79 7.10
N GLU A 75 17.53 14.41 6.41
CA GLU A 75 16.79 15.32 5.57
C GLU A 75 15.73 16.05 6.40
N THR A 76 15.78 17.38 6.41
CA THR A 76 14.86 18.23 7.17
C THR A 76 13.77 18.86 6.29
N ALA A 77 14.01 18.94 4.99
CA ALA A 77 13.04 19.40 4.00
C ALA A 77 13.34 18.80 2.62
N SER A 78 12.31 18.32 1.92
CA SER A 78 12.46 17.75 0.58
C SER A 78 12.74 18.78 -0.52
N GLY A 79 12.56 20.08 -0.23
CA GLY A 79 12.64 21.15 -1.22
C GLY A 79 11.46 21.18 -2.20
N SER A 80 10.49 20.29 -2.07
CA SER A 80 9.34 20.17 -2.96
C SER A 80 8.04 19.91 -2.18
N PRO A 81 6.93 20.62 -2.49
CA PRO A 81 5.65 20.38 -1.85
C PRO A 81 5.03 19.02 -2.21
N LEU A 82 5.53 18.37 -3.26
CA LEU A 82 4.99 17.10 -3.78
C LEU A 82 5.61 15.87 -3.15
N HIS A 83 6.70 16.02 -2.38
CA HIS A 83 7.49 14.91 -1.86
C HIS A 83 7.52 14.89 -0.34
N GLU A 84 7.70 13.70 0.23
CA GLU A 84 8.01 13.49 1.65
C GLU A 84 9.52 13.36 1.82
N VAL A 85 10.01 13.75 3.00
CA VAL A 85 11.40 13.49 3.39
C VAL A 85 11.59 12.00 3.67
N VAL A 86 12.82 11.51 3.49
CA VAL A 86 13.18 10.13 3.83
C VAL A 86 13.70 10.03 5.26
N ALA A 87 13.80 8.79 5.75
CA ALA A 87 14.38 8.50 7.05
C ALA A 87 15.89 8.85 7.06
N ASP A 88 16.39 9.17 8.24
CA ASP A 88 17.83 9.40 8.49
C ASP A 88 18.64 8.16 8.08
N GLN A 89 19.85 8.39 7.56
CA GLN A 89 20.77 7.31 7.18
C GLN A 89 22.20 7.61 7.65
N ASP A 90 22.94 6.56 7.95
CA ASP A 90 24.34 6.69 8.33
C ASP A 90 25.23 6.72 7.08
N VAL A 91 26.25 7.58 7.11
CA VAL A 91 27.25 7.75 6.05
C VAL A 91 28.63 7.61 6.65
N ILE A 92 29.48 6.77 6.04
CA ILE A 92 30.86 6.57 6.46
C ILE A 92 31.74 7.49 5.63
N VAL A 93 32.49 8.35 6.30
CA VAL A 93 33.52 9.21 5.71
C VAL A 93 34.87 8.57 5.93
N THR A 94 35.59 8.28 4.84
CA THR A 94 36.95 7.74 4.87
C THR A 94 38.00 8.84 4.56
N PRO A 95 39.24 8.71 5.05
CA PRO A 95 40.29 9.71 4.81
C PRO A 95 40.47 10.01 3.32
N GLY A 96 40.49 11.28 2.95
CA GLY A 96 40.77 11.73 1.59
C GLY A 96 39.76 11.36 0.53
N ALA A 97 38.63 10.71 0.90
CA ALA A 97 37.65 10.20 -0.06
C ALA A 97 36.29 10.93 0.03
N THR A 98 35.52 10.85 -1.06
CA THR A 98 34.17 11.38 -1.12
C THR A 98 33.16 10.23 -1.07
N ALA A 99 32.36 10.17 0.00
CA ALA A 99 31.22 9.27 0.10
C ALA A 99 30.07 9.77 -0.80
N GLN A 100 29.61 8.94 -1.74
CA GLN A 100 28.52 9.28 -2.64
C GLN A 100 27.19 8.77 -2.06
N VAL A 101 26.22 9.65 -1.90
CA VAL A 101 24.89 9.33 -1.36
C VAL A 101 23.82 9.76 -2.36
N THR A 102 22.96 8.83 -2.76
CA THR A 102 21.76 9.16 -3.53
C THR A 102 20.54 9.06 -2.63
N VAL A 103 19.79 10.17 -2.50
CA VAL A 103 18.58 10.26 -1.72
C VAL A 103 17.39 10.40 -2.67
N VAL A 104 16.41 9.48 -2.54
CA VAL A 104 15.22 9.45 -3.41
C VAL A 104 13.99 9.70 -2.56
N ASP A 105 13.34 10.86 -2.74
CA ASP A 105 12.12 11.20 -2.01
C ASP A 105 10.88 10.60 -2.68
N PRO A 106 10.06 9.89 -1.94
CA PRO A 106 8.78 9.44 -2.44
C PRO A 106 7.82 10.61 -2.66
N PHE A 107 6.93 10.48 -3.63
CA PHE A 107 5.81 11.41 -3.75
C PHE A 107 4.90 11.30 -2.51
N LYS A 108 4.34 12.43 -2.07
CA LYS A 108 3.33 12.43 -1.00
C LYS A 108 2.17 11.52 -1.37
N PRO A 109 1.76 10.61 -0.48
CA PRO A 109 0.59 9.78 -0.73
C PRO A 109 -0.67 10.64 -0.80
N VAL A 110 -1.64 10.21 -1.59
CA VAL A 110 -2.96 10.83 -1.65
C VAL A 110 -3.86 10.26 -0.55
N GLN A 111 -4.56 11.13 0.16
CA GLN A 111 -5.63 10.70 1.07
C GLN A 111 -6.92 10.49 0.27
N VAL A 112 -7.41 9.25 0.26
CA VAL A 112 -8.68 8.90 -0.37
C VAL A 112 -9.76 8.78 0.70
N THR A 113 -10.89 9.46 0.49
CA THR A 113 -12.10 9.30 1.29
C THR A 113 -13.14 8.55 0.46
N LEU A 114 -13.44 7.32 0.84
CA LEU A 114 -14.54 6.54 0.30
C LEU A 114 -15.85 6.97 0.97
N LYS A 115 -16.90 7.16 0.18
CA LYS A 115 -18.29 7.35 0.63
C LYS A 115 -19.17 6.34 -0.03
N ALA A 116 -19.97 5.59 0.73
CA ALA A 116 -21.06 4.78 0.19
C ALA A 116 -22.40 5.52 0.41
N LYS A 117 -23.24 5.61 -0.61
CA LYS A 117 -24.49 6.36 -0.56
C LYS A 117 -25.66 5.56 -1.12
N ASP A 118 -26.83 5.77 -0.55
CA ASP A 118 -28.12 5.40 -1.14
C ASP A 118 -28.34 6.22 -2.42
N ASP A 119 -28.73 5.57 -3.52
CA ASP A 119 -28.89 6.18 -4.84
C ASP A 119 -30.06 7.17 -4.93
N LYS A 120 -31.08 7.03 -4.07
CA LYS A 120 -32.28 7.87 -4.05
C LYS A 120 -32.20 9.00 -3.04
N THR A 121 -31.75 8.68 -1.83
CA THR A 121 -31.77 9.62 -0.71
C THR A 121 -30.44 10.32 -0.48
N GLY A 122 -29.34 9.80 -1.03
CA GLY A 122 -27.99 10.29 -0.79
C GLY A 122 -27.46 9.99 0.64
N LYS A 123 -28.24 9.24 1.45
CA LYS A 123 -27.83 8.86 2.81
C LYS A 123 -26.56 8.05 2.76
N LEU A 124 -25.62 8.33 3.67
CA LEU A 124 -24.40 7.57 3.83
C LEU A 124 -24.70 6.18 4.41
N LEU A 125 -24.00 5.15 3.91
CA LEU A 125 -24.26 3.75 4.18
C LEU A 125 -23.03 3.08 4.80
N PRO A 126 -23.15 2.50 6.01
CA PRO A 126 -22.08 1.70 6.62
C PRO A 126 -22.01 0.29 5.98
N GLY A 127 -20.83 -0.33 6.10
CA GLY A 127 -20.62 -1.73 5.75
C GLY A 127 -20.40 -2.01 4.25
N ALA A 128 -20.29 -0.97 3.40
CA ALA A 128 -19.82 -1.14 2.03
C ALA A 128 -18.34 -1.48 2.02
N THR A 129 -17.94 -2.55 1.33
CA THR A 129 -16.53 -2.91 1.17
C THR A 129 -16.12 -2.79 -0.28
N VAL A 130 -15.00 -2.12 -0.52
CA VAL A 130 -14.42 -1.91 -1.84
C VAL A 130 -12.97 -2.34 -1.89
N ASN A 131 -12.53 -2.79 -3.05
CA ASN A 131 -11.11 -2.88 -3.41
C ASN A 131 -10.70 -1.61 -4.15
N ILE A 132 -9.52 -1.09 -3.82
CA ILE A 132 -8.87 0.01 -4.54
C ILE A 132 -7.56 -0.54 -5.11
N GLY A 133 -7.31 -0.26 -6.38
CA GLY A 133 -6.12 -0.74 -7.07
C GLY A 133 -5.60 0.23 -8.11
N SER A 134 -4.44 -0.14 -8.69
CA SER A 134 -3.80 0.57 -9.81
C SER A 134 -3.24 -0.46 -10.78
N GLY A 135 -3.43 -0.25 -12.09
CA GLY A 135 -3.18 -1.28 -13.08
C GLY A 135 -3.99 -2.53 -12.73
N ASP A 136 -3.35 -3.69 -12.77
CA ASP A 136 -3.99 -4.99 -12.46
C ASP A 136 -3.91 -5.40 -10.98
N LYS A 137 -3.33 -4.53 -10.12
CA LYS A 137 -3.09 -4.86 -8.71
C LYS A 137 -4.09 -4.19 -7.79
N THR A 138 -4.68 -4.97 -6.88
CA THR A 138 -5.37 -4.44 -5.72
C THR A 138 -4.33 -3.99 -4.70
N LEU A 139 -4.42 -2.73 -4.28
CA LEU A 139 -3.52 -2.13 -3.30
C LEU A 139 -4.05 -2.30 -1.88
N LEU A 140 -5.36 -2.11 -1.70
CA LEU A 140 -6.00 -2.22 -0.40
C LEU A 140 -7.51 -2.46 -0.51
N THR A 141 -8.10 -2.87 0.61
CA THR A 141 -9.55 -3.04 0.78
C THR A 141 -10.03 -2.09 1.87
N LEU A 142 -11.11 -1.34 1.60
CA LEU A 142 -11.74 -0.43 2.56
C LEU A 142 -13.17 -0.84 2.83
N THR A 143 -13.59 -0.71 4.10
CA THR A 143 -14.99 -0.89 4.51
C THR A 143 -15.49 0.40 5.17
N THR A 144 -16.65 0.91 4.74
CA THR A 144 -17.24 2.11 5.32
C THR A 144 -17.71 1.83 6.75
N GLY A 145 -17.29 2.71 7.68
CA GLY A 145 -17.69 2.68 9.08
C GLY A 145 -19.12 3.16 9.32
N ALA A 146 -19.48 3.40 10.57
CA ALA A 146 -20.82 3.84 11.00
C ALA A 146 -21.29 5.11 10.27
N GLU A 147 -20.37 6.02 9.96
CA GLU A 147 -20.64 7.26 9.22
C GLU A 147 -20.75 7.06 7.70
N GLY A 148 -20.73 5.82 7.21
CA GLY A 148 -20.78 5.51 5.78
C GLY A 148 -19.56 5.98 5.00
N THR A 149 -18.43 6.21 5.69
CA THR A 149 -17.16 6.66 5.09
C THR A 149 -16.00 5.79 5.54
N ALA A 150 -14.93 5.79 4.75
CA ALA A 150 -13.64 5.22 5.12
C ALA A 150 -12.52 6.03 4.46
N THR A 151 -11.34 6.09 5.08
CA THR A 151 -10.18 6.82 4.56
C THR A 151 -8.97 5.92 4.48
N ALA A 152 -8.12 6.16 3.47
CA ALA A 152 -6.83 5.51 3.34
C ALA A 152 -5.84 6.42 2.62
N LYS A 153 -4.55 6.10 2.72
CA LYS A 153 -3.49 6.71 1.91
C LYS A 153 -3.12 5.76 0.78
N LEU A 154 -3.03 6.30 -0.45
CA LEU A 154 -2.57 5.56 -1.62
C LEU A 154 -1.23 6.10 -2.08
N PRO A 155 -0.28 5.22 -2.47
CA PRO A 155 1.01 5.64 -2.99
C PRO A 155 0.82 6.28 -4.38
N VAL A 156 1.48 7.41 -4.60
CA VAL A 156 1.53 8.07 -5.90
C VAL A 156 2.91 7.85 -6.49
N THR A 157 2.97 7.47 -7.76
CA THR A 157 4.21 7.11 -8.46
C THR A 157 4.63 8.13 -9.50
N SER A 158 3.83 9.17 -9.74
CA SER A 158 4.10 10.17 -10.76
C SER A 158 3.67 11.56 -10.29
N ARG A 159 4.45 12.58 -10.67
CA ARG A 159 4.14 14.00 -10.44
C ARG A 159 2.81 14.43 -11.05
N THR A 160 2.46 13.87 -12.21
CA THR A 160 1.21 14.17 -12.93
C THR A 160 0.01 13.39 -12.41
N GLY A 161 0.25 12.49 -11.44
CA GLY A 161 -0.75 11.66 -10.80
C GLY A 161 -0.67 10.19 -11.23
N THR A 162 -1.27 9.35 -10.40
CA THR A 162 -1.40 7.90 -10.61
C THR A 162 -2.86 7.57 -10.85
N ASP A 163 -3.11 6.67 -11.79
CA ASP A 163 -4.46 6.18 -12.10
C ASP A 163 -4.83 5.03 -11.17
N PHE A 164 -6.02 5.14 -10.59
CA PHE A 164 -6.58 4.18 -9.66
C PHE A 164 -7.97 3.75 -10.10
N TRP A 165 -8.39 2.59 -9.61
CA TRP A 165 -9.75 2.09 -9.76
C TRP A 165 -10.33 1.64 -8.42
N VAL A 166 -11.67 1.70 -8.30
CA VAL A 166 -12.44 1.20 -7.17
C VAL A 166 -13.49 0.21 -7.68
N ARG A 167 -13.58 -0.95 -7.04
CA ARG A 167 -14.61 -1.96 -7.25
C ARG A 167 -15.24 -2.35 -5.92
N GLN A 168 -16.56 -2.31 -5.86
CA GLN A 168 -17.26 -2.79 -4.67
C GLN A 168 -17.29 -4.33 -4.67
N ILE A 169 -16.93 -4.92 -3.53
CA ILE A 169 -16.92 -6.38 -3.32
C ILE A 169 -17.98 -6.83 -2.32
N LYS A 170 -18.52 -5.90 -1.51
CA LYS A 170 -19.61 -6.15 -0.58
C LYS A 170 -20.50 -4.91 -0.50
N ALA A 171 -21.80 -5.10 -0.68
CA ALA A 171 -22.79 -4.03 -0.53
C ALA A 171 -23.11 -3.78 0.96
N PRO A 172 -23.61 -2.57 1.31
CA PRO A 172 -24.28 -2.34 2.59
C PRO A 172 -25.47 -3.27 2.77
N THR A 173 -25.80 -3.56 4.03
CA THR A 173 -26.97 -4.41 4.33
C THR A 173 -28.28 -3.80 3.78
N GLY A 174 -29.05 -4.59 3.02
CA GLY A 174 -30.30 -4.15 2.38
C GLY A 174 -30.11 -3.38 1.08
N TYR A 175 -28.91 -3.44 0.49
CA TYR A 175 -28.59 -2.79 -0.78
C TYR A 175 -27.96 -3.77 -1.77
N ASP A 176 -28.13 -3.49 -3.05
CA ASP A 176 -27.53 -4.25 -4.13
C ASP A 176 -26.05 -3.82 -4.32
N LEU A 177 -25.25 -4.78 -4.78
CA LEU A 177 -23.86 -4.55 -5.10
C LEU A 177 -23.72 -3.60 -6.30
N TYR A 178 -22.94 -2.53 -6.15
CA TYR A 178 -22.53 -1.72 -7.29
C TYR A 178 -21.55 -2.52 -8.18
N LYS A 179 -21.99 -2.87 -9.38
CA LYS A 179 -21.22 -3.73 -10.31
C LYS A 179 -20.21 -2.97 -11.18
N GLY A 180 -20.24 -1.65 -11.14
CA GLY A 180 -19.34 -0.81 -11.93
C GLY A 180 -17.93 -0.72 -11.34
N GLN A 181 -17.01 -0.16 -12.13
CA GLN A 181 -15.70 0.28 -11.69
C GLN A 181 -15.65 1.80 -11.77
N ILE A 182 -15.11 2.42 -10.73
CA ILE A 182 -14.88 3.87 -10.69
C ILE A 182 -13.39 4.08 -10.91
N ASN A 183 -13.03 4.79 -11.97
CA ASN A 183 -11.65 5.17 -12.24
C ASN A 183 -11.42 6.62 -11.82
N PHE A 184 -10.26 6.90 -11.25
CA PHE A 184 -9.86 8.24 -10.87
C PHE A 184 -8.34 8.41 -10.95
N LYS A 185 -7.91 9.64 -11.14
CA LYS A 185 -6.49 10.00 -11.11
C LYS A 185 -6.23 10.86 -9.87
N ALA A 186 -5.19 10.54 -9.13
CA ALA A 186 -4.80 11.27 -7.93
C ALA A 186 -3.38 11.81 -8.04
N LYS A 187 -3.19 13.10 -7.71
CA LYS A 187 -1.89 13.77 -7.68
C LYS A 187 -1.26 13.70 -6.30
N PRO A 188 0.08 13.83 -6.19
CA PRO A 188 0.76 13.81 -4.89
C PRO A 188 0.17 14.83 -3.91
N GLY A 189 -0.24 14.37 -2.74
CA GLY A 189 -0.72 15.19 -1.64
C GLY A 189 -2.13 15.76 -1.78
N ASP A 190 -2.79 15.64 -2.94
CA ASP A 190 -4.14 16.16 -3.17
C ASP A 190 -5.20 15.17 -2.65
N PRO A 191 -6.02 15.53 -1.64
CA PRO A 191 -7.05 14.63 -1.14
C PRO A 191 -8.16 14.42 -2.18
N ILE A 192 -8.69 13.21 -2.26
CA ILE A 192 -9.77 12.86 -3.19
C ILE A 192 -10.91 12.13 -2.49
N THR A 193 -12.13 12.39 -2.93
CA THR A 193 -13.32 11.65 -2.47
C THR A 193 -13.85 10.79 -3.61
N VAL A 194 -14.03 9.50 -3.32
CA VAL A 194 -14.67 8.54 -4.23
C VAL A 194 -16.02 8.11 -3.63
N THR A 195 -17.07 8.15 -4.42
CA THR A 195 -18.42 7.81 -3.98
C THR A 195 -18.91 6.58 -4.74
N VAL A 196 -19.37 5.58 -3.99
CA VAL A 196 -20.10 4.41 -4.52
C VAL A 196 -21.57 4.60 -4.16
N THR A 197 -22.46 4.44 -5.14
CA THR A 197 -23.91 4.54 -4.94
C THR A 197 -24.54 3.15 -5.01
N ASN A 198 -25.40 2.83 -4.05
CA ASN A 198 -26.08 1.54 -3.94
C ASN A 198 -27.59 1.72 -4.01
N ALA A 199 -28.26 0.92 -4.83
CA ALA A 199 -29.72 0.84 -4.86
C ALA A 199 -30.20 -0.09 -3.75
N LYS A 200 -31.36 0.22 -3.15
CA LYS A 200 -32.02 -0.70 -2.21
C LYS A 200 -32.40 -1.98 -2.92
N THR A 201 -32.17 -3.11 -2.25
CA THR A 201 -32.61 -4.40 -2.73
C THR A 201 -34.12 -4.43 -2.84
N HIS A 202 -34.65 -4.67 -4.03
CA HIS A 202 -36.07 -4.90 -4.24
C HIS A 202 -36.41 -6.33 -3.80
N THR A 203 -36.99 -6.48 -2.63
CA THR A 203 -37.71 -7.69 -2.29
C THR A 203 -39.03 -7.67 -3.08
N THR A 204 -39.05 -8.36 -4.20
CA THR A 204 -40.36 -8.69 -4.84
C THR A 204 -41.12 -9.54 -3.83
N PRO A 205 -42.32 -9.13 -3.38
CA PRO A 205 -43.16 -10.01 -2.58
C PRO A 205 -43.38 -11.31 -3.36
N PRO A 206 -43.38 -12.48 -2.71
CA PRO A 206 -43.77 -13.69 -3.40
C PRO A 206 -45.16 -13.44 -4.04
N SER A 207 -45.24 -13.63 -5.34
CA SER A 207 -46.50 -13.61 -6.06
C SER A 207 -47.39 -14.69 -5.42
N SER A 208 -48.32 -14.25 -4.59
CA SER A 208 -49.40 -15.09 -4.15
C SER A 208 -50.29 -15.27 -5.37
N ASP A 209 -50.05 -16.33 -6.09
CA ASP A 209 -50.95 -16.81 -7.12
C ASP A 209 -52.15 -17.48 -6.40
N PRO A 210 -53.35 -16.86 -6.37
CA PRO A 210 -54.54 -17.50 -5.84
C PRO A 210 -55.25 -18.15 -6.98
N SER A 211 -54.80 -19.31 -7.41
CA SER A 211 -55.56 -20.10 -8.38
C SER A 211 -55.71 -21.56 -7.91
N ASP A 212 -56.52 -21.73 -6.89
CA ASP A 212 -57.25 -22.98 -6.69
C ASP A 212 -58.71 -22.65 -6.42
N LYS A 213 -59.45 -22.49 -7.53
CA LYS A 213 -60.89 -22.53 -7.53
C LYS A 213 -61.28 -23.97 -7.67
N PRO A 214 -61.97 -24.60 -6.67
CA PRO A 214 -62.47 -25.94 -6.83
C PRO A 214 -63.68 -25.91 -7.81
N THR A 215 -63.53 -26.51 -8.96
CA THR A 215 -64.64 -26.79 -9.86
C THR A 215 -65.25 -28.16 -9.48
N THR A 216 -66.27 -28.13 -8.66
CA THR A 216 -67.18 -29.28 -8.49
C THR A 216 -67.97 -29.49 -9.75
N LYS A 217 -67.87 -30.67 -10.36
CA LYS A 217 -68.79 -31.18 -11.38
C LYS A 217 -69.39 -32.49 -10.89
N PRO A 218 -70.71 -32.65 -10.98
CA PRO A 218 -71.44 -33.81 -10.47
C PRO A 218 -71.23 -35.05 -11.32
N ALA A 219 -71.40 -36.20 -10.64
CA ALA A 219 -71.35 -37.56 -11.13
C ALA A 219 -72.47 -37.89 -12.15
N HIS A 220 -72.15 -38.76 -13.09
CA HIS A 220 -73.06 -39.70 -13.69
C HIS A 220 -72.32 -41.00 -13.99
N GLU A 221 -72.84 -42.07 -13.40
CA GLU A 221 -72.53 -43.47 -13.57
C GLU A 221 -73.48 -44.03 -14.65
N PRO A 222 -73.42 -45.37 -14.99
CA PRO A 222 -72.38 -46.19 -15.64
C PRO A 222 -72.92 -46.86 -16.91
N THR A 223 -72.21 -47.64 -17.69
CA THR A 223 -72.58 -48.91 -18.26
C THR A 223 -71.47 -49.61 -19.05
N ASP A 224 -71.28 -50.86 -18.63
CA ASP A 224 -70.98 -52.12 -19.33
C ASP A 224 -69.83 -52.33 -20.33
N LYS A 225 -68.90 -53.12 -19.92
CA LYS A 225 -68.22 -54.36 -20.31
C LYS A 225 -68.60 -55.01 -21.70
N PRO A 226 -67.81 -55.99 -22.25
CA PRO A 226 -66.33 -56.21 -22.39
C PRO A 226 -65.94 -56.62 -23.83
N THR A 227 -64.67 -56.84 -24.17
CA THR A 227 -64.24 -58.02 -24.92
C THR A 227 -62.81 -57.92 -25.44
N THR A 228 -62.02 -58.84 -24.92
CA THR A 228 -60.93 -59.66 -25.50
C THR A 228 -60.02 -59.17 -26.58
N GLY A 229 -58.73 -59.42 -26.35
CA GLY A 229 -57.72 -59.58 -27.41
C GLY A 229 -56.28 -59.36 -26.93
N LYS A 230 -55.68 -60.45 -26.51
CA LYS A 230 -54.25 -60.69 -26.32
C LYS A 230 -53.68 -61.26 -27.64
N PRO A 231 -52.37 -61.53 -27.87
CA PRO A 231 -51.12 -61.02 -27.39
C PRO A 231 -50.08 -60.78 -28.53
N GLY A 232 -48.89 -60.51 -28.19
CA GLY A 232 -47.68 -60.65 -29.05
C GLY A 232 -46.64 -59.67 -28.65
N ASP A 233 -45.70 -60.02 -27.79
CA ASP A 233 -44.33 -60.47 -27.99
C ASP A 233 -43.50 -59.43 -28.79
N ASP A 234 -42.38 -59.00 -28.45
CA ASP A 234 -41.22 -59.63 -27.87
C ASP A 234 -40.10 -58.52 -27.65
N SER A 235 -39.41 -58.73 -26.60
CA SER A 235 -37.97 -58.81 -26.51
C SER A 235 -37.09 -57.56 -26.53
N SER A 236 -36.52 -57.36 -25.41
CA SER A 236 -35.07 -57.52 -25.16
C SER A 236 -34.18 -56.32 -25.63
N SER A 237 -33.36 -55.72 -24.92
CA SER A 237 -32.44 -56.11 -23.86
C SER A 237 -31.66 -54.87 -23.39
N ALA A 238 -31.48 -54.71 -22.13
CA ALA A 238 -30.26 -54.18 -21.57
C ALA A 238 -29.21 -55.31 -21.56
N PRO A 239 -27.96 -55.17 -21.26
CA PRO A 239 -27.31 -54.16 -20.40
C PRO A 239 -25.82 -53.85 -20.75
N SER A 240 -25.24 -52.98 -19.96
CA SER A 240 -23.91 -53.15 -19.35
C SER A 240 -22.63 -52.92 -20.17
N LYS A 241 -21.75 -52.07 -19.81
CA LYS A 241 -20.60 -52.34 -18.91
C LYS A 241 -19.53 -51.26 -18.99
N THR A 242 -19.18 -50.76 -17.83
CA THR A 242 -17.82 -50.28 -17.51
C THR A 242 -16.83 -51.41 -17.72
N PRO A 243 -15.57 -51.13 -18.08
CA PRO A 243 -14.56 -51.33 -17.07
C PRO A 243 -13.45 -50.29 -17.01
N SER A 244 -13.10 -50.05 -15.80
CA SER A 244 -11.85 -49.68 -15.18
C SER A 244 -10.63 -50.42 -15.72
N HIS A 245 -9.52 -49.73 -15.94
CA HIS A 245 -8.16 -50.28 -15.86
C HIS A 245 -7.15 -49.20 -15.43
N THR A 246 -6.69 -49.36 -14.21
CA THR A 246 -5.34 -49.09 -13.71
C THR A 246 -4.66 -50.46 -13.62
N PRO A 247 -3.35 -50.60 -13.40
CA PRO A 247 -2.14 -49.82 -13.55
C PRO A 247 -1.02 -50.56 -14.31
N THR A 248 0.11 -49.90 -14.58
CA THR A 248 1.38 -50.66 -14.62
C THR A 248 2.59 -49.77 -14.30
N THR A 249 3.26 -50.17 -13.32
CA THR A 249 4.58 -49.89 -12.76
C THR A 249 5.70 -49.97 -13.78
N GLY A 250 6.73 -49.16 -13.55
CA GLY A 250 8.08 -49.30 -14.13
C GLY A 250 9.01 -48.26 -13.48
N LYS A 251 9.55 -48.58 -12.45
CA LYS A 251 10.87 -48.76 -11.84
C LYS A 251 12.03 -48.38 -12.75
N THR A 252 12.93 -47.56 -12.28
CA THR A 252 14.36 -47.76 -11.93
C THR A 252 14.99 -46.41 -11.74
N ALA A 253 15.41 -46.01 -10.61
CA ALA A 253 16.60 -46.29 -9.80
C ALA A 253 17.80 -45.42 -10.13
N SER A 254 18.28 -44.82 -9.06
CA SER A 254 19.67 -44.51 -8.68
C SER A 254 20.31 -43.30 -9.34
N SER A 255 21.06 -42.47 -8.68
CA SER A 255 21.80 -42.52 -7.41
C SER A 255 22.38 -41.14 -7.10
N THR A 256 22.41 -40.78 -5.82
CA THR A 256 23.58 -40.35 -5.05
C THR A 256 24.49 -39.27 -5.62
N SER A 257 24.56 -38.14 -4.96
CA SER A 257 25.76 -37.63 -4.28
C SER A 257 25.58 -36.18 -3.90
N ALA A 258 25.57 -35.87 -2.63
CA ALA A 258 26.14 -34.64 -2.13
C ALA A 258 27.66 -34.77 -2.14
N PRO A 259 28.44 -33.73 -2.34
CA PRO A 259 29.07 -33.16 -1.16
C PRO A 259 29.28 -31.65 -1.17
N ALA A 260 29.43 -31.13 0.05
CA ALA A 260 30.39 -30.15 0.52
C ALA A 260 30.25 -28.67 0.11
N ALA A 261 30.12 -27.95 1.19
CA ALA A 261 30.38 -26.55 1.38
C ALA A 261 31.66 -26.04 0.70
N SER A 262 31.55 -24.93 0.01
CA SER A 262 32.66 -24.01 -0.20
C SER A 262 32.12 -22.61 -0.07
N GLY A 263 32.62 -21.91 0.93
CA GLY A 263 32.36 -20.51 1.12
C GLY A 263 32.81 -19.69 -0.09
N SER A 264 32.02 -18.74 -0.45
CA SER A 264 32.45 -17.63 -1.28
C SER A 264 31.86 -16.34 -0.75
N LEU A 265 32.75 -15.46 -0.48
CA LEU A 265 32.67 -14.11 0.03
C LEU A 265 31.87 -13.21 -0.91
N ALA A 266 31.11 -12.34 -0.27
CA ALA A 266 30.79 -10.96 -0.69
C ALA A 266 30.64 -10.71 -2.20
N HIS A 267 29.37 -10.64 -2.63
CA HIS A 267 28.99 -9.80 -3.74
C HIS A 267 28.25 -8.57 -3.18
N THR A 268 28.97 -7.47 -3.10
CA THR A 268 28.38 -6.14 -3.05
C THR A 268 27.93 -5.79 -4.44
N GLY A 269 26.75 -6.25 -4.80
CA GLY A 269 26.04 -5.84 -6.01
C GLY A 269 24.74 -5.18 -5.56
N ALA A 270 24.63 -3.89 -5.82
CA ALA A 270 23.41 -3.13 -5.64
C ALA A 270 22.35 -3.62 -6.62
N ASP A 271 21.58 -4.61 -6.22
CA ASP A 271 20.29 -4.90 -6.84
C ASP A 271 19.22 -4.25 -6.00
N ALA A 272 18.61 -3.24 -6.60
CA ALA A 272 17.42 -2.60 -6.10
C ALA A 272 16.28 -3.62 -6.06
N THR A 273 16.16 -4.32 -4.95
CA THR A 273 14.98 -5.14 -4.67
C THR A 273 13.90 -4.22 -4.07
N PRO A 274 12.69 -4.20 -4.63
CA PRO A 274 11.61 -3.39 -4.09
C PRO A 274 11.18 -3.93 -2.73
N TRP A 275 11.40 -3.16 -1.69
CA TRP A 275 10.93 -3.39 -0.32
C TRP A 275 9.41 -3.12 -0.17
N LEU A 276 8.62 -3.75 -1.02
CA LEU A 276 7.16 -3.67 -1.02
C LEU A 276 6.54 -4.93 -0.39
N LEU A 277 7.09 -5.43 0.73
CA LEU A 277 6.44 -6.49 1.49
C LEU A 277 6.86 -6.41 2.96
N GLY A 278 6.08 -5.71 3.76
CA GLY A 278 6.27 -5.73 5.20
C GLY A 278 5.64 -4.56 5.93
N GLY A 279 4.32 -4.55 6.01
CA GLY A 279 3.64 -3.52 6.81
C GLY A 279 2.13 -3.64 6.77
N ALA A 280 1.58 -4.83 6.98
CA ALA A 280 0.19 -4.98 7.39
C ALA A 280 0.08 -4.57 8.88
N GLY A 281 0.21 -3.28 9.13
CA GLY A 281 -0.14 -2.65 10.39
C GLY A 281 -1.60 -2.25 10.37
N LEU A 282 -2.44 -3.07 10.94
CA LEU A 282 -3.85 -2.82 11.20
C LEU A 282 -3.93 -1.80 12.35
N LEU A 283 -3.93 -0.51 12.01
CA LEU A 283 -4.20 0.58 12.95
C LEU A 283 -5.70 0.86 12.96
N LEU A 284 -6.41 0.15 13.85
CA LEU A 284 -7.71 0.56 14.35
C LEU A 284 -7.48 1.74 15.30
N VAL A 285 -7.58 2.96 14.80
CA VAL A 285 -7.73 4.15 15.64
C VAL A 285 -9.21 4.50 15.72
N ALA A 286 -9.87 3.95 16.73
CA ALA A 286 -11.06 4.54 17.31
C ALA A 286 -10.60 5.68 18.21
N GLY A 287 -10.60 6.91 17.70
CA GLY A 287 -10.28 8.12 18.45
C GLY A 287 -11.32 9.18 18.19
N GLY A 288 -12.32 9.27 19.05
CA GLY A 288 -13.18 10.44 19.19
C GLY A 288 -12.34 11.61 19.70
N GLY A 289 -12.08 12.59 18.85
CA GLY A 289 -11.48 13.87 19.20
C GLY A 289 -12.49 14.98 19.01
N THR A 290 -13.00 15.51 20.11
CA THR A 290 -13.81 16.73 20.17
C THR A 290 -12.95 17.93 19.77
N VAL A 291 -13.30 18.56 18.66
CA VAL A 291 -12.73 19.86 18.27
C VAL A 291 -13.52 20.94 18.98
N VAL A 292 -12.91 21.55 19.99
CA VAL A 292 -13.39 22.79 20.61
C VAL A 292 -13.01 23.94 19.68
N ALA A 293 -13.99 24.49 18.97
CA ALA A 293 -13.85 25.71 18.19
C ALA A 293 -13.85 26.93 19.14
N ALA A 294 -12.67 27.48 19.39
CA ALA A 294 -12.54 28.78 20.07
C ALA A 294 -12.87 29.89 19.08
N ARG A 295 -14.07 30.42 19.19
CA ARG A 295 -14.55 31.63 18.50
C ARG A 295 -13.90 32.85 19.18
N ARG A 296 -12.90 33.45 18.56
CA ARG A 296 -12.41 34.78 18.96
C ARG A 296 -13.37 35.83 18.41
N HIS A 297 -14.12 36.44 19.31
CA HIS A 297 -14.79 37.73 19.08
C HIS A 297 -13.73 38.82 18.89
N ARG A 298 -13.72 39.44 17.74
CA ARG A 298 -13.09 40.73 17.52
C ARG A 298 -14.16 41.81 17.77
N THR A 299 -14.08 42.43 18.89
CA THR A 299 -14.77 43.71 19.14
C THR A 299 -14.08 44.79 18.32
N GLY A 300 -14.80 45.37 17.39
CA GLY A 300 -14.44 46.63 16.75
C GLY A 300 -14.74 47.77 17.70
N ASP A 301 -13.73 48.58 17.93
CA ASP A 301 -13.91 49.87 18.54
C ASP A 301 -13.82 50.93 17.42
N SER A 302 -14.95 51.57 17.22
CA SER A 302 -15.08 52.78 16.42
C SER A 302 -14.96 53.91 17.40
N ASP A 303 -13.96 54.76 17.25
CA ASP A 303 -13.99 56.06 17.88
C ASP A 303 -13.72 57.13 16.87
N GLU A 304 -14.61 58.04 16.90
CA GLU A 304 -14.91 59.24 16.19
C GLU A 304 -14.05 60.40 16.73
N SER A 305 -13.36 61.09 15.89
CA SER A 305 -13.23 62.56 15.94
C SER A 305 -12.42 63.07 14.77
#